data_c41ac9ee5f032662a64c7bccbdfa68aa
#
_entry.id   c41ac9ee5f032662a64c7bccbdfa68aa
#
_cell.length_a   1.000
_cell.length_b   1.000
_cell.length_c   1.000
_cell.angle_alpha   90.00
_cell.angle_beta   90.00
_cell.angle_gamma   90.00
#
_symmetry.space_group_name_H-M   'P 1'
#
loop_
_entity.id
_entity.type
_entity.pdbx_description
1 polymer ?
#
loop_
_entity_poly.entity_id
_entity_poly.type
_entity_poly.pdbx_seq_one_letter_code
_entity_poly.pdbx_strand_id
1 'polypeptide(L)'
;MVTKDRGRWGVVLDDDSGTPPGDGAVLNCMRARELGRTNIVVGDRVGVVGDVSGREGTLARIVKLADRTSVLRRTADDNDPFERIVVANAELLLIVCAVADPPPRTGFVERALVAAYAGGVTPVLCLTKSDLADPAEFAAEFAELGVPVIVCGVDDPVEPLLDVVGGKVSALIGHSGVGKSTLVNRLVPGADRATGVVSGVGKGRHTSTQSVALPLAGGGWAIDTPGIRSFGLAHVTPETVLDVFEDLAAAIVDCPRGCTHLGPPADPECALDKLEGASHRRAMAVRGLLVTLQDNEDWELDIDRD
;
A
#
# COMPACT_ATOMS: atom_id res chain seq x y z
N MET A 1 6.69 2.45 14.38
CA MET A 1 7.31 1.11 14.33
C MET A 1 7.88 0.85 12.94
N VAL A 2 9.13 0.48 12.85
CA VAL A 2 9.84 0.42 11.55
C VAL A 2 10.19 -1.01 11.10
N THR A 3 10.30 -1.97 12.03
CA THR A 3 10.54 -3.38 11.68
C THR A 3 9.84 -4.35 12.61
N LYS A 4 9.63 -5.57 12.12
CA LYS A 4 9.12 -6.70 12.92
C LYS A 4 9.89 -7.95 12.53
N ASP A 5 10.48 -8.64 13.48
CA ASP A 5 11.14 -9.92 13.26
C ASP A 5 10.96 -10.85 14.47
N ARG A 6 10.41 -12.07 14.24
CA ARG A 6 10.30 -13.18 15.20
C ARG A 6 9.94 -12.77 16.63
N GLY A 7 8.94 -11.87 16.78
CA GLY A 7 8.49 -11.39 18.10
C GLY A 7 9.34 -10.28 18.69
N ARG A 8 10.20 -9.67 17.90
CA ARG A 8 10.91 -8.42 18.18
C ARG A 8 10.40 -7.34 17.24
N TRP A 9 10.40 -6.11 17.73
CA TRP A 9 9.94 -4.94 16.99
C TRP A 9 11.00 -3.85 17.07
N GLY A 10 11.37 -3.30 15.92
CA GLY A 10 12.16 -2.08 15.85
C GLY A 10 11.24 -0.87 15.96
N VAL A 11 11.53 0.01 16.88
CA VAL A 11 10.77 1.24 17.08
C VAL A 11 11.72 2.42 17.00
N VAL A 12 11.37 3.45 16.24
CA VAL A 12 12.01 4.76 16.28
C VAL A 12 11.15 5.66 17.16
N LEU A 13 11.79 6.39 18.08
CA LEU A 13 11.07 7.37 18.90
C LEU A 13 10.65 8.53 17.99
N ASP A 14 9.41 8.94 18.17
CA ASP A 14 8.89 10.17 17.58
C ASP A 14 9.31 11.31 18.50
N ASP A 15 9.89 12.37 17.97
CA ASP A 15 9.96 13.62 18.70
C ASP A 15 8.62 14.34 18.51
N ASP A 16 8.21 15.18 19.44
CA ASP A 16 6.92 15.88 19.41
C ASP A 16 6.68 16.72 18.13
N SER A 17 7.67 16.80 17.23
CA SER A 17 7.58 17.47 15.93
C SER A 17 6.93 16.60 14.84
N GLY A 18 6.75 15.29 15.08
CA GLY A 18 6.23 14.34 14.10
C GLY A 18 7.21 14.03 12.96
N THR A 19 8.40 14.62 13.00
CA THR A 19 9.47 14.33 12.05
C THR A 19 10.31 13.19 12.61
N PRO A 20 10.49 12.08 11.87
CA PRO A 20 11.38 11.04 12.34
C PRO A 20 12.79 11.61 12.50
N PRO A 21 13.46 11.41 13.64
CA PRO A 21 14.84 11.81 13.79
C PRO A 21 15.67 11.07 12.74
N GLY A 22 16.34 11.80 11.87
CA GLY A 22 17.10 11.26 10.74
C GLY A 22 18.20 10.27 11.13
N ASP A 23 18.65 10.32 12.39
CA ASP A 23 19.62 9.41 13.01
C ASP A 23 19.05 8.68 14.24
N GLY A 24 17.71 8.55 14.34
CA GLY A 24 17.05 7.93 15.47
C GLY A 24 17.48 6.48 15.66
N ALA A 25 18.09 6.19 16.81
CA ALA A 25 18.43 4.83 17.19
C ALA A 25 17.16 3.96 17.15
N VAL A 26 17.22 2.83 16.46
CA VAL A 26 16.14 1.85 16.44
C VAL A 26 16.15 1.10 17.77
N LEU A 27 15.11 1.30 18.56
CA LEU A 27 14.90 0.58 19.81
C LEU A 27 14.47 -0.86 19.51
N ASN A 28 15.16 -1.82 20.10
CA ASN A 28 14.67 -3.19 20.13
C ASN A 28 13.58 -3.31 21.22
N CYS A 29 12.41 -3.75 20.80
CA CYS A 29 11.25 -3.87 21.68
C CYS A 29 10.69 -5.28 21.71
N MET A 30 10.08 -5.63 22.84
CA MET A 30 9.19 -6.79 22.98
C MET A 30 7.78 -6.32 23.31
N ARG A 31 6.79 -7.13 22.99
CA ARG A 31 5.39 -6.85 23.34
C ARG A 31 5.14 -7.17 24.82
N ALA A 32 4.44 -6.29 25.52
CA ALA A 32 3.96 -6.56 26.87
C ALA A 32 2.89 -7.67 26.86
N ARG A 33 2.78 -8.41 27.95
CA ARG A 33 1.82 -9.53 28.07
C ARG A 33 0.37 -9.04 27.99
N GLU A 34 0.10 -7.85 28.47
CA GLU A 34 -1.21 -7.19 28.49
C GLU A 34 -1.77 -6.95 27.10
N LEU A 35 -0.91 -6.80 26.08
CA LEU A 35 -1.33 -6.67 24.67
C LEU A 35 -1.74 -8.02 24.04
N GLY A 36 -1.61 -9.12 24.76
CA GLY A 36 -2.08 -10.43 24.34
C GLY A 36 -1.57 -10.84 22.94
N ARG A 37 -2.50 -11.15 22.02
CA ARG A 37 -2.21 -11.53 20.65
C ARG A 37 -2.38 -10.38 19.65
N THR A 38 -2.44 -9.12 20.11
CA THR A 38 -2.57 -7.96 19.25
C THR A 38 -1.53 -7.99 18.13
N ASN A 39 -2.00 -7.89 16.89
CA ASN A 39 -1.11 -7.85 15.72
C ASN A 39 -0.53 -6.44 15.58
N ILE A 40 0.74 -6.28 15.95
CA ILE A 40 1.51 -5.06 15.77
C ILE A 40 2.28 -5.19 14.44
N VAL A 41 2.13 -4.17 13.57
CA VAL A 41 2.68 -4.19 12.21
C VAL A 41 3.54 -2.95 11.93
N VAL A 42 4.28 -2.93 10.85
CA VAL A 42 5.05 -1.75 10.42
C VAL A 42 4.10 -0.58 10.17
N GLY A 43 4.52 0.63 10.57
CA GLY A 43 3.69 1.83 10.56
C GLY A 43 2.90 2.07 11.86
N ASP A 44 2.71 1.07 12.73
CA ASP A 44 2.00 1.29 14.00
C ASP A 44 2.70 2.31 14.89
N ARG A 45 1.91 3.18 15.53
CA ARG A 45 2.34 4.05 16.63
C ARG A 45 2.13 3.32 17.95
N VAL A 46 3.19 3.26 18.75
CA VAL A 46 3.20 2.45 19.97
C VAL A 46 3.78 3.23 21.16
N GLY A 47 3.21 3.03 22.33
CA GLY A 47 3.82 3.48 23.58
C GLY A 47 4.84 2.45 24.08
N VAL A 48 6.06 2.92 24.41
CA VAL A 48 7.15 2.08 24.89
C VAL A 48 7.58 2.50 26.30
N VAL A 49 8.03 1.52 27.08
CA VAL A 49 8.60 1.72 28.43
C VAL A 49 9.87 0.90 28.58
N GLY A 50 10.69 1.23 29.59
CA GLY A 50 11.94 0.55 29.87
C GLY A 50 13.14 1.32 29.34
N ASP A 51 14.18 0.60 28.92
CA ASP A 51 15.39 1.25 28.40
C ASP A 51 15.17 1.70 26.93
N VAL A 52 14.99 2.98 26.75
CA VAL A 52 14.82 3.67 25.46
C VAL A 52 16.10 4.30 24.93
N SER A 53 17.26 3.91 25.46
CA SER A 53 18.55 4.46 25.03
C SER A 53 18.98 4.01 23.61
N GLY A 54 18.40 2.92 23.10
CA GLY A 54 18.79 2.32 21.82
C GLY A 54 20.19 1.67 21.81
N ARG A 55 20.84 1.52 22.98
CA ARG A 55 22.16 0.88 23.10
C ARG A 55 22.07 -0.59 22.76
N GLU A 56 23.14 -1.16 22.23
CA GLU A 56 23.23 -2.58 21.95
C GLU A 56 22.95 -3.41 23.22
N GLY A 57 22.13 -4.45 23.10
CA GLY A 57 21.73 -5.31 24.21
C GLY A 57 20.57 -4.78 25.06
N THR A 58 20.11 -3.53 24.86
CA THR A 58 18.95 -2.99 25.57
C THR A 58 17.63 -3.49 24.96
N LEU A 59 16.59 -3.56 25.77
CA LEU A 59 15.29 -4.06 25.38
C LEU A 59 14.17 -3.24 26.02
N ALA A 60 13.45 -2.49 25.19
CA ALA A 60 12.25 -1.78 25.61
C ALA A 60 11.00 -2.69 25.50
N ARG A 61 9.87 -2.21 26.02
CA ARG A 61 8.60 -2.95 26.01
C ARG A 61 7.49 -2.09 25.43
N ILE A 62 6.80 -2.61 24.42
CA ILE A 62 5.58 -2.02 23.86
C ILE A 62 4.44 -2.33 24.84
N VAL A 63 3.80 -1.27 25.38
CA VAL A 63 2.72 -1.38 26.37
C VAL A 63 1.40 -0.84 25.83
N LYS A 64 1.41 -0.06 24.74
CA LYS A 64 0.22 0.53 24.15
C LYS A 64 0.33 0.52 22.63
N LEU A 65 -0.78 0.25 21.96
CA LEU A 65 -0.99 0.49 20.53
C LEU A 65 -1.94 1.67 20.38
N ALA A 66 -1.57 2.67 19.58
CA ALA A 66 -2.44 3.78 19.25
C ALA A 66 -3.46 3.37 18.18
N ASP A 67 -4.56 4.11 18.08
CA ASP A 67 -5.54 3.92 17.03
C ASP A 67 -4.89 4.17 15.65
N ARG A 68 -5.28 3.36 14.69
CA ARG A 68 -4.79 3.42 13.32
C ARG A 68 -5.65 4.37 12.51
N THR A 69 -5.02 5.25 11.74
CA THR A 69 -5.70 6.15 10.80
C THR A 69 -5.99 5.48 9.46
N SER A 70 -5.15 4.51 9.08
CA SER A 70 -5.28 3.73 7.86
C SER A 70 -4.72 2.33 8.04
N VAL A 71 -5.15 1.38 7.22
CA VAL A 71 -4.66 0.00 7.24
C VAL A 71 -4.63 -0.60 5.84
N LEU A 72 -3.55 -1.31 5.52
CA LEU A 72 -3.51 -2.19 4.35
C LEU A 72 -3.63 -3.64 4.82
N ARG A 73 -4.56 -4.37 4.22
CA ARG A 73 -4.87 -5.75 4.55
C ARG A 73 -4.50 -6.67 3.40
N ARG A 74 -4.15 -7.89 3.73
CA ARG A 74 -4.06 -8.98 2.76
C ARG A 74 -4.76 -10.21 3.32
N THR A 75 -5.26 -11.05 2.46
CA THR A 75 -5.54 -12.46 2.77
C THR A 75 -4.30 -13.29 2.50
N ALA A 76 -4.20 -14.45 3.09
CA ALA A 76 -3.14 -15.41 2.73
C ALA A 76 -3.46 -16.08 1.40
N ASP A 77 -4.76 -16.16 1.10
CA ASP A 77 -5.36 -16.73 -0.10
C ASP A 77 -6.73 -16.07 -0.24
N ASP A 78 -7.27 -15.90 -1.44
CA ASP A 78 -8.58 -15.25 -1.66
C ASP A 78 -9.74 -15.99 -0.96
N ASN A 79 -9.54 -17.24 -0.60
CA ASN A 79 -10.46 -18.06 0.18
C ASN A 79 -10.15 -18.07 1.70
N ASP A 80 -9.10 -17.38 2.17
CA ASP A 80 -8.80 -17.33 3.61
C ASP A 80 -9.65 -16.22 4.26
N PRO A 81 -10.59 -16.54 5.15
CA PRO A 81 -11.40 -15.54 5.84
C PRO A 81 -10.57 -14.67 6.80
N PHE A 82 -9.31 -15.03 7.04
CA PHE A 82 -8.44 -14.32 7.97
C PHE A 82 -7.61 -13.24 7.27
N GLU A 83 -8.14 -12.06 7.23
CA GLU A 83 -7.39 -10.88 6.81
C GLU A 83 -6.31 -10.52 7.80
N ARG A 84 -5.14 -10.19 7.28
CA ARG A 84 -4.00 -9.75 8.07
C ARG A 84 -3.63 -8.33 7.70
N ILE A 85 -3.65 -7.44 8.68
CA ILE A 85 -3.06 -6.12 8.50
C ILE A 85 -1.56 -6.30 8.28
N VAL A 86 -1.04 -5.69 7.23
CA VAL A 86 0.37 -5.76 6.84
C VAL A 86 1.09 -4.43 7.02
N VAL A 87 0.38 -3.30 6.85
CA VAL A 87 0.87 -1.94 7.09
C VAL A 87 -0.22 -1.14 7.78
N ALA A 88 0.17 -0.27 8.69
CA ALA A 88 -0.73 0.68 9.37
C ALA A 88 -0.24 2.12 9.17
N ASN A 89 -1.16 3.07 9.24
CA ASN A 89 -0.89 4.51 9.21
C ASN A 89 -0.10 4.96 7.96
N ALA A 90 -0.21 4.24 6.85
CA ALA A 90 0.28 4.73 5.56
C ALA A 90 -0.68 5.80 5.03
N GLU A 91 -0.13 6.90 4.54
CA GLU A 91 -0.89 7.97 3.88
C GLU A 91 -0.99 7.70 2.38
N LEU A 92 0.08 7.11 1.81
CA LEU A 92 0.15 6.79 0.39
C LEU A 92 0.38 5.30 0.15
N LEU A 93 -0.23 4.78 -0.92
CA LEU A 93 0.10 3.49 -1.50
C LEU A 93 0.72 3.69 -2.88
N LEU A 94 2.03 3.47 -2.98
CA LEU A 94 2.75 3.51 -4.25
C LEU A 94 2.59 2.15 -4.95
N ILE A 95 1.75 2.12 -5.98
CA ILE A 95 1.48 0.93 -6.78
C ILE A 95 2.52 0.90 -7.91
N VAL A 96 3.54 0.07 -7.76
CA VAL A 96 4.65 0.00 -8.71
C VAL A 96 4.33 -1.03 -9.80
N CYS A 97 4.20 -0.57 -11.03
CA CYS A 97 3.88 -1.37 -12.20
C CYS A 97 4.90 -1.11 -13.31
N ALA A 98 5.43 -2.15 -13.92
CA ALA A 98 6.25 -2.03 -15.11
C ALA A 98 5.36 -1.87 -16.35
N VAL A 99 5.73 -1.00 -17.28
CA VAL A 99 5.01 -0.86 -18.56
C VAL A 99 5.40 -1.97 -19.56
N ALA A 100 6.54 -2.63 -19.31
CA ALA A 100 6.99 -3.82 -20.05
C ALA A 100 7.89 -4.68 -19.16
N ASP A 101 8.00 -5.97 -19.46
CA ASP A 101 8.89 -6.97 -18.83
C ASP A 101 8.98 -6.87 -17.28
N PRO A 102 7.98 -7.37 -16.57
CA PRO A 102 6.79 -8.09 -17.06
C PRO A 102 5.76 -7.14 -17.69
N PRO A 103 4.85 -7.65 -18.50
CA PRO A 103 3.77 -6.84 -19.04
C PRO A 103 2.92 -6.25 -17.91
N PRO A 104 2.34 -5.06 -18.09
CA PRO A 104 1.50 -4.44 -17.08
C PRO A 104 0.27 -5.31 -16.80
N ARG A 105 -0.18 -5.31 -15.55
CA ARG A 105 -1.33 -6.10 -15.09
C ARG A 105 -2.40 -5.18 -14.54
N THR A 106 -3.38 -4.81 -15.37
CA THR A 106 -4.49 -3.94 -15.00
C THR A 106 -5.21 -4.46 -13.75
N GLY A 107 -5.57 -5.74 -13.70
CA GLY A 107 -6.25 -6.32 -12.54
C GLY A 107 -5.48 -6.22 -11.22
N PHE A 108 -4.13 -6.26 -11.24
CA PHE A 108 -3.34 -6.01 -10.03
C PHE A 108 -3.47 -4.56 -9.56
N VAL A 109 -3.41 -3.60 -10.49
CA VAL A 109 -3.55 -2.17 -10.17
C VAL A 109 -4.94 -1.90 -9.61
N GLU A 110 -5.99 -2.42 -10.25
CA GLU A 110 -7.38 -2.30 -9.81
C GLU A 110 -7.58 -2.84 -8.39
N ARG A 111 -7.11 -4.05 -8.10
CA ARG A 111 -7.20 -4.63 -6.74
C ARG A 111 -6.42 -3.79 -5.73
N ALA A 112 -5.27 -3.25 -6.11
CA ALA A 112 -4.49 -2.37 -5.26
C ALA A 112 -5.21 -1.04 -4.98
N LEU A 113 -5.89 -0.46 -5.98
CA LEU A 113 -6.71 0.73 -5.83
C LEU A 113 -7.87 0.48 -4.85
N VAL A 114 -8.61 -0.61 -5.04
CA VAL A 114 -9.68 -1.01 -4.13
C VAL A 114 -9.16 -1.18 -2.70
N ALA A 115 -8.04 -1.88 -2.51
CA ALA A 115 -7.44 -2.07 -1.20
C ALA A 115 -6.99 -0.74 -0.55
N ALA A 116 -6.46 0.20 -1.35
CA ALA A 116 -6.08 1.53 -0.88
C ALA A 116 -7.31 2.30 -0.40
N TYR A 117 -8.35 2.38 -1.22
CA TYR A 117 -9.59 3.07 -0.89
C TYR A 117 -10.24 2.50 0.37
N ALA A 118 -10.42 1.18 0.43
CA ALA A 118 -10.99 0.52 1.61
C ALA A 118 -10.12 0.69 2.88
N GLY A 119 -8.81 0.85 2.72
CA GLY A 119 -7.87 1.05 3.81
C GLY A 119 -7.69 2.49 4.26
N GLY A 120 -8.33 3.47 3.60
CA GLY A 120 -8.14 4.90 3.86
C GLY A 120 -6.75 5.40 3.46
N VAL A 121 -6.16 4.83 2.39
CA VAL A 121 -4.83 5.17 1.87
C VAL A 121 -4.97 5.78 0.48
N THR A 122 -4.30 6.89 0.22
CA THR A 122 -4.31 7.53 -1.10
C THR A 122 -3.40 6.76 -2.08
N PRO A 123 -3.91 6.23 -3.20
CA PRO A 123 -3.10 5.52 -4.17
C PRO A 123 -2.31 6.48 -5.07
N VAL A 124 -1.12 6.04 -5.49
CA VAL A 124 -0.29 6.68 -6.53
C VAL A 124 0.23 5.58 -7.43
N LEU A 125 -0.03 5.67 -8.72
CA LEU A 125 0.48 4.70 -9.70
C LEU A 125 1.88 5.12 -10.16
N CYS A 126 2.87 4.27 -9.89
CA CYS A 126 4.27 4.46 -10.26
C CYS A 126 4.60 3.56 -11.45
N LEU A 127 4.76 4.13 -12.64
CA LEU A 127 5.09 3.41 -13.86
C LEU A 127 6.60 3.36 -14.06
N THR A 128 7.14 2.16 -14.09
CA THR A 128 8.57 1.90 -14.27
C THR A 128 8.86 1.31 -15.66
N LYS A 129 10.14 1.23 -16.02
CA LYS A 129 10.62 0.67 -17.29
C LYS A 129 10.06 1.40 -18.53
N SER A 130 9.88 2.70 -18.42
CA SER A 130 9.51 3.60 -19.53
C SER A 130 10.53 3.60 -20.67
N ASP A 131 11.73 3.12 -20.41
CA ASP A 131 12.78 2.84 -21.41
C ASP A 131 12.44 1.67 -22.33
N LEU A 132 11.53 0.78 -21.95
CA LEU A 132 11.12 -0.39 -22.74
C LEU A 132 9.83 -0.18 -23.52
N ALA A 133 8.90 0.65 -23.05
CA ALA A 133 7.63 0.95 -23.72
C ALA A 133 7.05 2.30 -23.26
N ASP A 134 6.19 2.89 -24.10
CA ASP A 134 5.48 4.15 -23.78
C ASP A 134 4.45 3.91 -22.66
N PRO A 135 4.52 4.62 -21.54
CA PRO A 135 3.57 4.49 -20.43
C PRO A 135 2.19 5.10 -20.72
N ALA A 136 2.02 5.91 -21.76
CA ALA A 136 0.86 6.77 -21.97
C ALA A 136 -0.45 5.99 -22.09
N GLU A 137 -0.45 4.87 -22.84
CA GLU A 137 -1.65 4.04 -23.04
C GLU A 137 -2.11 3.44 -21.71
N PHE A 138 -1.21 2.83 -20.96
CA PHE A 138 -1.53 2.22 -19.66
C PHE A 138 -1.93 3.28 -18.63
N ALA A 139 -1.27 4.44 -18.61
CA ALA A 139 -1.65 5.55 -17.73
C ALA A 139 -3.07 6.06 -18.00
N ALA A 140 -3.50 6.08 -19.26
CA ALA A 140 -4.82 6.55 -19.66
C ALA A 140 -5.97 5.67 -19.11
N GLU A 141 -5.73 4.37 -18.86
CA GLU A 141 -6.72 3.47 -18.27
C GLU A 141 -7.20 3.95 -16.89
N PHE A 142 -6.34 4.64 -16.13
CA PHE A 142 -6.64 5.09 -14.77
C PHE A 142 -6.95 6.59 -14.66
N ALA A 143 -6.95 7.32 -15.78
CA ALA A 143 -7.13 8.78 -15.78
C ALA A 143 -8.49 9.21 -15.19
N GLU A 144 -9.57 8.51 -15.53
CA GLU A 144 -10.94 8.83 -15.06
C GLU A 144 -11.14 8.53 -13.56
N LEU A 145 -10.26 7.72 -12.95
CA LEU A 145 -10.25 7.46 -11.51
C LEU A 145 -9.57 8.58 -10.73
N GLY A 146 -8.93 9.54 -11.40
CA GLY A 146 -8.22 10.65 -10.75
C GLY A 146 -6.99 10.19 -9.97
N VAL A 147 -6.44 9.01 -10.25
CA VAL A 147 -5.24 8.49 -9.60
C VAL A 147 -4.01 9.21 -10.14
N PRO A 148 -3.17 9.81 -9.28
CA PRO A 148 -1.90 10.36 -9.72
C PRO A 148 -1.03 9.27 -10.36
N VAL A 149 -0.54 9.53 -11.57
CA VAL A 149 0.38 8.64 -12.30
C VAL A 149 1.73 9.32 -12.40
N ILE A 150 2.79 8.63 -11.94
CA ILE A 150 4.16 9.13 -12.01
C ILE A 150 5.00 8.13 -12.78
N VAL A 151 5.64 8.59 -13.86
CA VAL A 151 6.61 7.79 -14.59
C VAL A 151 7.95 7.88 -13.87
N CYS A 152 8.52 6.74 -13.53
CA CYS A 152 9.72 6.62 -12.68
C CYS A 152 10.64 5.46 -13.10
N GLY A 153 10.81 5.26 -14.41
CA GLY A 153 11.83 4.39 -14.98
C GLY A 153 13.25 4.86 -14.60
N VAL A 154 14.25 4.06 -14.93
CA VAL A 154 15.64 4.31 -14.48
C VAL A 154 16.19 5.64 -14.96
N ASP A 155 15.79 6.10 -16.15
CA ASP A 155 16.23 7.33 -16.78
C ASP A 155 15.30 8.52 -16.48
N ASP A 156 14.13 8.28 -15.87
CA ASP A 156 13.18 9.35 -15.54
C ASP A 156 13.59 10.09 -14.27
N PRO A 157 13.22 11.37 -14.11
CA PRO A 157 13.47 12.11 -12.88
C PRO A 157 12.71 11.48 -11.69
N VAL A 158 13.33 11.42 -10.52
CA VAL A 158 12.69 10.91 -9.30
C VAL A 158 12.03 12.02 -8.48
N GLU A 159 12.37 13.27 -8.78
CA GLU A 159 11.92 14.46 -8.08
C GLU A 159 10.40 14.56 -7.99
N PRO A 160 9.61 14.31 -9.06
CA PRO A 160 8.14 14.35 -8.97
C PRO A 160 7.59 13.35 -7.94
N LEU A 161 8.23 12.19 -7.79
CA LEU A 161 7.83 11.22 -6.78
C LEU A 161 8.27 11.65 -5.38
N LEU A 162 9.49 12.23 -5.23
CA LEU A 162 9.97 12.76 -3.96
C LEU A 162 9.07 13.89 -3.44
N ASP A 163 8.57 14.75 -4.31
CA ASP A 163 7.63 15.82 -3.95
C ASP A 163 6.31 15.27 -3.41
N VAL A 164 5.84 14.16 -3.95
CA VAL A 164 4.59 13.50 -3.52
C VAL A 164 4.75 12.77 -2.18
N VAL A 165 5.89 12.09 -1.98
CA VAL A 165 6.12 11.26 -0.77
C VAL A 165 6.75 12.04 0.38
N GLY A 166 7.25 13.25 0.15
CA GLY A 166 7.94 14.06 1.15
C GLY A 166 7.07 14.31 2.39
N GLY A 167 7.61 14.05 3.58
CA GLY A 167 6.92 14.19 4.85
C GLY A 167 5.84 13.14 5.14
N LYS A 168 5.57 12.20 4.22
CA LYS A 168 4.48 11.21 4.34
C LYS A 168 4.98 9.80 4.61
N VAL A 169 4.09 8.98 5.14
CA VAL A 169 4.29 7.53 5.26
C VAL A 169 3.72 6.86 4.01
N SER A 170 4.61 6.29 3.20
CA SER A 170 4.27 5.71 1.89
C SER A 170 4.57 4.21 1.89
N ALA A 171 3.56 3.37 1.65
CA ALA A 171 3.74 1.93 1.45
C ALA A 171 3.98 1.63 -0.04
N LEU A 172 4.91 0.74 -0.36
CA LEU A 172 5.20 0.33 -1.73
C LEU A 172 4.77 -1.11 -1.96
N ILE A 173 4.05 -1.34 -3.04
CA ILE A 173 3.64 -2.66 -3.50
C ILE A 173 3.98 -2.83 -4.98
N GLY A 174 4.06 -4.07 -5.42
CA GLY A 174 4.32 -4.41 -6.82
C GLY A 174 4.81 -5.85 -6.97
N HIS A 175 4.55 -6.43 -8.11
CA HIS A 175 5.00 -7.79 -8.45
C HIS A 175 6.53 -7.91 -8.48
N SER A 176 7.00 -9.15 -8.52
CA SER A 176 8.42 -9.42 -8.75
C SER A 176 8.84 -8.89 -10.12
N GLY A 177 10.03 -8.29 -10.20
CA GLY A 177 10.60 -7.81 -11.46
C GLY A 177 10.09 -6.47 -11.97
N VAL A 178 9.07 -5.84 -11.34
CA VAL A 178 8.55 -4.51 -11.78
C VAL A 178 9.45 -3.33 -11.45
N GLY A 179 10.62 -3.52 -10.84
CA GLY A 179 11.53 -2.41 -10.51
C GLY A 179 11.31 -1.78 -9.13
N LYS A 180 10.48 -2.38 -8.25
CA LYS A 180 10.20 -1.84 -6.91
C LYS A 180 11.48 -1.59 -6.09
N SER A 181 12.41 -2.54 -6.02
CA SER A 181 13.67 -2.37 -5.28
C SER A 181 14.55 -1.26 -5.87
N THR A 182 14.56 -1.10 -7.20
CA THR A 182 15.25 0.00 -7.87
C THR A 182 14.64 1.34 -7.46
N LEU A 183 13.30 1.43 -7.43
CA LEU A 183 12.59 2.63 -7.00
C LEU A 183 12.88 2.96 -5.52
N VAL A 184 12.84 1.96 -4.63
CA VAL A 184 13.19 2.12 -3.22
C VAL A 184 14.61 2.68 -3.06
N ASN A 185 15.60 2.16 -3.81
CA ASN A 185 16.98 2.64 -3.75
C ASN A 185 17.14 4.08 -4.28
N ARG A 186 16.27 4.50 -5.20
CA ARG A 186 16.23 5.89 -5.69
C ARG A 186 15.60 6.85 -4.67
N LEU A 187 14.55 6.41 -3.98
CA LEU A 187 13.90 7.18 -2.91
C LEU A 187 14.74 7.28 -1.64
N VAL A 188 15.46 6.20 -1.32
CA VAL A 188 16.30 6.08 -0.12
C VAL A 188 17.72 5.66 -0.53
N PRO A 189 18.57 6.59 -0.95
CA PRO A 189 19.96 6.28 -1.30
C PRO A 189 20.68 5.57 -0.14
N GLY A 190 21.17 4.36 -0.40
CA GLY A 190 21.79 3.52 0.63
C GLY A 190 20.80 2.64 1.41
N ALA A 191 19.62 2.40 0.88
CA ALA A 191 18.59 1.51 1.46
C ALA A 191 19.16 0.15 1.92
N ASP A 192 20.10 -0.44 1.18
CA ASP A 192 20.78 -1.69 1.58
C ASP A 192 21.56 -1.56 2.91
N ARG A 193 22.09 -0.38 3.21
CA ARG A 193 22.75 -0.08 4.50
C ARG A 193 21.72 0.21 5.58
N ALA A 194 20.67 0.95 5.24
CA ALA A 194 19.60 1.29 6.16
C ALA A 194 18.84 0.04 6.62
N THR A 195 18.56 -0.91 5.73
CA THR A 195 17.96 -2.21 6.10
C THR A 195 18.83 -3.00 7.05
N GLY A 196 20.17 -2.94 6.92
CA GLY A 196 21.11 -3.57 7.84
C GLY A 196 21.07 -2.95 9.25
N VAL A 197 20.96 -1.64 9.35
CA VAL A 197 20.88 -0.91 10.63
C VAL A 197 19.52 -1.13 11.31
N VAL A 198 18.43 -1.06 10.51
CA VAL A 198 17.06 -1.20 11.01
C VAL A 198 16.73 -2.65 11.40
N SER A 199 17.29 -3.65 10.71
CA SER A 199 17.03 -5.06 11.00
C SER A 199 17.93 -5.66 12.10
N GLY A 200 19.01 -5.01 12.47
CA GLY A 200 19.95 -5.52 13.48
C GLY A 200 20.61 -6.87 13.14
N VAL A 201 20.43 -7.34 11.89
CA VAL A 201 20.95 -8.62 11.41
C VAL A 201 21.99 -8.34 10.33
N GLY A 202 23.24 -8.67 10.62
CA GLY A 202 24.34 -8.56 9.69
C GLY A 202 24.12 -9.39 8.43
N LYS A 203 24.56 -8.83 7.31
CA LYS A 203 24.76 -9.37 5.98
C LYS A 203 24.22 -10.80 5.74
N GLY A 204 23.04 -10.90 5.15
CA GLY A 204 22.52 -12.16 4.63
C GLY A 204 21.40 -11.92 3.63
N ARG A 205 21.73 -12.02 2.34
CA ARG A 205 20.89 -12.31 1.16
C ARG A 205 19.41 -11.90 1.20
N HIS A 206 19.00 -11.11 0.20
CA HIS A 206 17.65 -10.69 -0.18
C HIS A 206 16.56 -11.77 -0.13
N THR A 207 16.05 -12.07 1.06
CA THR A 207 14.84 -12.86 1.26
C THR A 207 14.11 -12.39 2.53
N SER A 208 14.02 -11.07 2.75
CA SER A 208 13.15 -10.58 3.80
C SER A 208 11.70 -10.67 3.34
N THR A 209 10.97 -11.60 3.89
CA THR A 209 9.50 -11.71 3.76
C THR A 209 8.76 -10.69 4.65
N GLN A 210 9.46 -9.70 5.18
CA GLN A 210 8.95 -8.78 6.20
C GLN A 210 9.04 -7.33 5.72
N SER A 211 7.98 -6.57 5.98
CA SER A 211 7.94 -5.14 5.69
C SER A 211 8.95 -4.37 6.54
N VAL A 212 9.62 -3.39 5.95
CA VAL A 212 10.58 -2.50 6.60
C VAL A 212 10.27 -1.06 6.23
N ALA A 213 10.24 -0.16 7.21
CA ALA A 213 10.13 1.27 6.96
C ALA A 213 11.53 1.89 6.90
N LEU A 214 11.78 2.66 5.86
CA LEU A 214 13.02 3.35 5.56
C LEU A 214 12.78 4.85 5.60
N PRO A 215 13.62 5.65 6.27
CA PRO A 215 13.44 7.10 6.34
C PRO A 215 13.74 7.75 4.99
N LEU A 216 12.89 8.68 4.57
CA LEU A 216 13.09 9.51 3.38
C LEU A 216 13.93 10.74 3.72
N ALA A 217 14.81 11.16 2.80
CA ALA A 217 15.66 12.34 2.99
C ALA A 217 14.87 13.64 3.20
N GLY A 218 13.69 13.75 2.58
CA GLY A 218 12.76 14.88 2.73
C GLY A 218 11.80 14.75 3.93
N GLY A 219 12.07 13.86 4.87
CA GLY A 219 11.13 13.47 5.93
C GLY A 219 10.11 12.46 5.47
N GLY A 220 9.42 11.80 6.43
CA GLY A 220 8.50 10.71 6.14
C GLY A 220 9.18 9.34 6.01
N TRP A 221 8.43 8.34 5.54
CA TRP A 221 8.87 6.96 5.50
C TRP A 221 8.43 6.23 4.23
N ALA A 222 9.33 5.46 3.66
CA ALA A 222 9.01 4.48 2.63
C ALA A 222 8.93 3.08 3.28
N ILE A 223 7.76 2.44 3.23
CA ILE A 223 7.56 1.08 3.74
C ILE A 223 7.64 0.11 2.56
N ASP A 224 8.76 -0.59 2.47
CA ASP A 224 8.87 -1.70 1.50
C ASP A 224 8.10 -2.91 2.02
N THR A 225 7.19 -3.42 1.20
CA THR A 225 6.33 -4.56 1.53
C THR A 225 6.64 -5.73 0.60
N PRO A 226 7.69 -6.52 0.88
CA PRO A 226 8.03 -7.65 0.05
C PRO A 226 6.93 -8.71 0.10
N GLY A 227 6.59 -9.27 -1.07
CA GLY A 227 5.69 -10.43 -1.15
C GLY A 227 4.20 -10.13 -0.96
N ILE A 228 3.74 -8.87 -0.99
CA ILE A 228 2.32 -8.59 -1.18
C ILE A 228 2.03 -8.80 -2.67
N ARG A 229 1.43 -9.94 -2.97
CA ARG A 229 1.01 -10.35 -4.32
C ARG A 229 -0.51 -10.31 -4.46
N SER A 230 -1.23 -10.41 -3.36
CA SER A 230 -2.68 -10.39 -3.28
C SER A 230 -3.19 -9.48 -2.17
N PHE A 231 -4.37 -8.93 -2.37
CA PHE A 231 -5.08 -8.14 -1.38
C PHE A 231 -6.32 -8.90 -0.92
N GLY A 232 -6.57 -8.88 0.40
CA GLY A 232 -7.83 -9.34 0.95
C GLY A 232 -8.90 -8.30 0.72
N LEU A 233 -9.85 -8.60 -0.15
CA LEU A 233 -10.95 -7.71 -0.50
C LEU A 233 -12.30 -8.24 -0.01
N ALA A 234 -12.32 -9.35 0.73
CA ALA A 234 -13.55 -10.00 1.20
C ALA A 234 -14.42 -9.11 2.11
N HIS A 235 -13.84 -8.08 2.72
CA HIS A 235 -14.54 -7.11 3.57
C HIS A 235 -14.98 -5.86 2.81
N VAL A 236 -14.59 -5.70 1.56
CA VAL A 236 -14.85 -4.50 0.75
C VAL A 236 -16.19 -4.66 0.04
N THR A 237 -17.08 -3.67 0.22
CA THR A 237 -18.34 -3.61 -0.49
C THR A 237 -18.25 -2.62 -1.66
N PRO A 238 -19.14 -2.72 -2.67
CA PRO A 238 -19.23 -1.72 -3.73
C PRO A 238 -19.34 -0.29 -3.22
N GLU A 239 -20.12 -0.08 -2.16
CA GLU A 239 -20.33 1.24 -1.56
C GLU A 239 -19.02 1.80 -1.03
N THR A 240 -18.17 0.98 -0.39
CA THR A 240 -16.85 1.42 0.12
C THR A 240 -15.97 2.02 -0.99
N VAL A 241 -16.07 1.50 -2.21
CA VAL A 241 -15.31 2.02 -3.35
C VAL A 241 -15.98 3.26 -3.93
N LEU A 242 -17.30 3.25 -4.04
CA LEU A 242 -18.08 4.35 -4.61
C LEU A 242 -18.05 5.61 -3.73
N ASP A 243 -18.03 5.45 -2.41
CA ASP A 243 -17.98 6.55 -1.43
C ASP A 243 -16.71 7.40 -1.54
N VAL A 244 -15.67 6.90 -2.18
CA VAL A 244 -14.44 7.68 -2.44
C VAL A 244 -14.68 8.81 -3.44
N PHE A 245 -15.68 8.65 -4.32
CA PHE A 245 -15.99 9.59 -5.39
C PHE A 245 -17.30 10.32 -5.08
N GLU A 246 -17.22 11.58 -4.65
CA GLU A 246 -18.37 12.37 -4.18
C GLU A 246 -19.54 12.39 -5.16
N ASP A 247 -19.27 12.48 -6.47
CA ASP A 247 -20.29 12.48 -7.51
C ASP A 247 -20.99 11.11 -7.64
N LEU A 248 -20.27 10.02 -7.47
CA LEU A 248 -20.85 8.67 -7.49
C LEU A 248 -21.57 8.36 -6.20
N ALA A 249 -21.00 8.71 -5.05
CA ALA A 249 -21.63 8.57 -3.74
C ALA A 249 -22.99 9.30 -3.68
N ALA A 250 -23.07 10.50 -4.25
CA ALA A 250 -24.33 11.23 -4.35
C ALA A 250 -25.35 10.53 -5.26
N ALA A 251 -24.91 9.96 -6.38
CA ALA A 251 -25.78 9.32 -7.35
C ALA A 251 -26.37 7.99 -6.87
N ILE A 252 -25.60 7.17 -6.14
CA ILE A 252 -26.07 5.84 -5.70
C ILE A 252 -27.18 5.89 -4.68
N VAL A 253 -27.45 7.03 -4.06
CA VAL A 253 -28.60 7.23 -3.15
C VAL A 253 -29.94 6.94 -3.85
N ASP A 254 -29.99 7.21 -5.17
CA ASP A 254 -31.18 6.99 -6.00
C ASP A 254 -31.25 5.58 -6.61
N CYS A 255 -30.32 4.69 -6.27
CA CYS A 255 -30.33 3.32 -6.76
C CYS A 255 -31.45 2.46 -6.12
N PRO A 256 -31.98 1.49 -6.85
CA PRO A 256 -32.87 0.47 -6.28
C PRO A 256 -32.20 -0.31 -5.14
N ARG A 257 -33.00 -0.83 -4.21
CA ARG A 257 -32.47 -1.68 -3.14
C ARG A 257 -31.81 -2.93 -3.73
N GLY A 258 -30.60 -3.23 -3.26
CA GLY A 258 -29.84 -4.41 -3.71
C GLY A 258 -29.15 -4.21 -5.05
N CYS A 259 -29.04 -2.98 -5.54
CA CYS A 259 -28.22 -2.66 -6.71
C CYS A 259 -26.75 -2.99 -6.43
N THR A 260 -26.13 -3.73 -7.34
CA THR A 260 -24.68 -4.03 -7.27
C THR A 260 -23.83 -2.99 -7.98
N HIS A 261 -24.49 -2.00 -8.60
CA HIS A 261 -23.90 -0.89 -9.36
C HIS A 261 -23.12 -1.29 -10.61
N LEU A 262 -23.26 -2.53 -11.07
CA LEU A 262 -22.58 -3.04 -12.28
C LEU A 262 -23.24 -2.59 -13.57
N GLY A 263 -24.50 -2.10 -13.50
CA GLY A 263 -25.27 -1.71 -14.66
C GLY A 263 -25.89 -2.91 -15.40
N PRO A 264 -26.48 -2.67 -16.58
CA PRO A 264 -27.11 -3.73 -17.35
C PRO A 264 -26.14 -4.86 -17.75
N PRO A 265 -26.57 -6.13 -17.75
CA PRO A 265 -27.94 -6.60 -17.47
C PRO A 265 -28.24 -6.81 -15.98
N ALA A 266 -27.24 -6.77 -15.08
CA ALA A 266 -27.40 -7.05 -13.65
C ALA A 266 -28.29 -5.98 -12.97
N ASP A 267 -28.03 -4.71 -13.21
CA ASP A 267 -28.71 -3.58 -12.59
C ASP A 267 -29.24 -2.60 -13.65
N PRO A 268 -30.34 -2.91 -14.37
CA PRO A 268 -30.83 -2.10 -15.48
C PRO A 268 -31.35 -0.72 -15.07
N GLU A 269 -31.63 -0.51 -13.78
CA GLU A 269 -32.12 0.76 -13.22
C GLU A 269 -31.07 1.48 -12.37
N CYS A 270 -29.78 1.12 -12.51
CA CYS A 270 -28.70 1.72 -11.76
C CYS A 270 -28.63 3.24 -12.01
N ALA A 271 -28.57 4.03 -10.94
CA ALA A 271 -28.53 5.49 -11.04
C ALA A 271 -27.24 5.99 -11.71
N LEU A 272 -26.15 5.24 -11.63
CA LEU A 272 -24.88 5.57 -12.30
C LEU A 272 -25.02 5.65 -13.82
N ASP A 273 -25.98 4.93 -14.44
CA ASP A 273 -26.24 4.99 -15.88
C ASP A 273 -26.91 6.29 -16.33
N LYS A 274 -27.47 7.05 -15.38
CA LYS A 274 -28.10 8.35 -15.63
C LYS A 274 -27.12 9.52 -15.56
N LEU A 275 -25.88 9.25 -15.13
CA LEU A 275 -24.83 10.27 -15.09
C LEU A 275 -24.37 10.62 -16.50
N GLU A 276 -23.86 11.84 -16.67
CA GLU A 276 -23.37 12.36 -17.95
C GLU A 276 -21.93 12.89 -17.81
N GLY A 277 -21.26 13.08 -18.94
CA GLY A 277 -19.94 13.72 -19.00
C GLY A 277 -18.86 12.99 -18.19
N ALA A 278 -18.12 13.71 -17.37
CA ALA A 278 -17.00 13.18 -16.59
C ALA A 278 -17.47 12.16 -15.53
N SER A 279 -18.58 12.42 -14.86
CA SER A 279 -19.12 11.51 -13.83
C SER A 279 -19.55 10.17 -14.43
N HIS A 280 -20.10 10.17 -15.65
CA HIS A 280 -20.42 8.91 -16.36
C HIS A 280 -19.16 8.11 -16.69
N ARG A 281 -18.11 8.78 -17.26
CA ARG A 281 -16.84 8.07 -17.56
C ARG A 281 -16.21 7.52 -16.30
N ARG A 282 -16.22 8.26 -15.20
CA ARG A 282 -15.74 7.80 -13.89
C ARG A 282 -16.55 6.60 -13.41
N ALA A 283 -17.88 6.64 -13.50
CA ALA A 283 -18.74 5.51 -13.15
C ALA A 283 -18.37 4.24 -13.94
N MET A 284 -18.09 4.38 -15.23
CA MET A 284 -17.63 3.24 -16.05
C MET A 284 -16.28 2.70 -15.61
N ALA A 285 -15.31 3.57 -15.29
CA ALA A 285 -14.00 3.16 -14.79
C ALA A 285 -14.11 2.47 -13.40
N VAL A 286 -14.94 3.01 -12.51
CA VAL A 286 -15.18 2.39 -11.18
C VAL A 286 -15.88 1.05 -11.30
N ARG A 287 -16.76 0.84 -12.29
CA ARG A 287 -17.35 -0.48 -12.55
C ARG A 287 -16.29 -1.55 -12.83
N GLY A 288 -15.20 -1.21 -13.50
CA GLY A 288 -14.06 -2.13 -13.64
C GLY A 288 -13.54 -2.60 -12.28
N LEU A 289 -13.40 -1.67 -11.31
CA LEU A 289 -13.00 -2.02 -9.95
C LEU A 289 -14.03 -2.90 -9.24
N LEU A 290 -15.34 -2.63 -9.44
CA LEU A 290 -16.41 -3.43 -8.82
C LEU A 290 -16.46 -4.85 -9.39
N VAL A 291 -16.22 -5.03 -10.69
CA VAL A 291 -16.07 -6.36 -11.30
C VAL A 291 -14.90 -7.10 -10.66
N THR A 292 -13.78 -6.43 -10.46
CA THR A 292 -12.61 -7.01 -9.80
C THR A 292 -12.90 -7.48 -8.37
N LEU A 293 -13.88 -6.89 -7.67
CA LEU A 293 -14.34 -7.38 -6.37
C LEU A 293 -15.11 -8.71 -6.45
N GLN A 294 -15.79 -8.98 -7.57
CA GLN A 294 -16.58 -10.18 -7.76
C GLN A 294 -15.78 -11.35 -8.33
N ASP A 295 -14.80 -11.04 -9.18
CA ASP A 295 -13.94 -12.04 -9.84
C ASP A 295 -12.82 -12.48 -8.90
N ASN A 296 -13.16 -13.22 -7.85
CA ASN A 296 -12.21 -13.72 -6.86
C ASN A 296 -11.36 -14.90 -7.34
N GLU A 297 -11.51 -15.39 -8.58
CA GLU A 297 -11.04 -16.74 -8.90
C GLU A 297 -9.82 -16.85 -9.83
N ASP A 298 -9.46 -15.87 -10.68
CA ASP A 298 -8.62 -16.23 -11.83
C ASP A 298 -7.20 -15.65 -11.87
N TRP A 299 -6.84 -14.65 -11.08
CA TRP A 299 -5.55 -13.98 -11.27
C TRP A 299 -4.36 -14.68 -10.59
N GLU A 300 -4.58 -15.54 -9.60
CA GLU A 300 -3.51 -16.31 -8.94
C GLU A 300 -3.08 -17.54 -9.72
N LEU A 301 -3.95 -18.06 -10.61
CA LEU A 301 -3.67 -19.28 -11.37
C LEU A 301 -2.67 -19.09 -12.51
N ASP A 302 -2.39 -17.85 -12.93
CA ASP A 302 -1.42 -17.55 -13.99
C ASP A 302 0.04 -17.41 -13.51
N ILE A 303 0.31 -17.53 -12.21
CA ILE A 303 1.65 -17.33 -11.65
C ILE A 303 2.53 -18.59 -11.75
N ASP A 304 1.94 -19.77 -11.88
CA ASP A 304 2.64 -21.06 -11.85
C ASP A 304 2.78 -21.73 -13.22
N ARG A 305 2.62 -21.00 -14.32
CA ARG A 305 2.71 -21.57 -15.69
C ARG A 305 3.81 -20.99 -16.56
N ASP A 306 4.92 -20.52 -15.98
CA ASP A 306 6.16 -20.28 -16.74
C ASP A 306 7.39 -20.71 -15.94
#